data_6f6456b427993db745cb49e5a33157b0
#
_entry.id   6f6456b427993db745cb49e5a33157b0
#
_cell.length_a   1.000
_cell.length_b   1.000
_cell.length_c   1.000
_cell.angle_alpha   90.00
_cell.angle_beta   90.00
_cell.angle_gamma   90.00
#
_symmetry.space_group_name_H-M   'P 1'
#
loop_
_entity.id
_entity.type
_entity.pdbx_description
1 polymer ?
#
loop_
_entity_poly.entity_id
_entity_poly.type
_entity_poly.pdbx_seq_one_letter_code
_entity_poly.pdbx_strand_id
1 'polypeptide(L)'
;GSGHTGAYISQMGTKWNELEEIREVDNLNEAQDIMNENVNEEKEASRTPESDFMQEYPDLSNEIFKNHRDIANSAGQFIGSSMGAEVAADLLRHALYGNGSPVSADSQLGQKISSDLNNSAILRAAIQSYGMKLKVGETKYIYGSVNLQVKDEYDNNATINGVLGYGRIKLGLQITRNENSIDYYGQASDAYNFEWHDVNSNLEKMKEDSSWDQFKKLIIDVINNGAAGYQEIGAIQAFDWSANLDGTIGLE
;
A
#
# COMPACT_ATOMS: atom_id res chain seq x y z
N GLY A 1 -21.46 -15.78 -5.26
CA GLY A 1 -21.66 -15.05 -4.03
C GLY A 1 -20.40 -14.90 -3.23
N SER A 2 -20.41 -13.98 -2.31
CA SER A 2 -19.25 -13.71 -1.45
C SER A 2 -18.82 -14.94 -0.65
N GLY A 3 -19.74 -15.79 -0.24
CA GLY A 3 -19.43 -17.01 0.48
C GLY A 3 -18.63 -18.02 -0.35
N HIS A 4 -18.89 -18.07 -1.63
CA HIS A 4 -18.15 -18.96 -2.54
C HIS A 4 -16.71 -18.47 -2.76
N THR A 5 -16.53 -17.17 -2.94
CA THR A 5 -15.21 -16.55 -3.05
C THR A 5 -14.43 -16.69 -1.74
N GLY A 6 -15.08 -16.44 -0.60
CA GLY A 6 -14.48 -16.60 0.72
C GLY A 6 -14.03 -18.04 0.99
N ALA A 7 -14.85 -19.03 0.65
CA ALA A 7 -14.51 -20.43 0.79
C ALA A 7 -13.34 -20.83 -0.12
N TYR A 8 -13.30 -20.34 -1.35
CA TYR A 8 -12.21 -20.59 -2.30
C TYR A 8 -10.89 -20.00 -1.78
N ILE A 9 -10.89 -18.75 -1.33
CA ILE A 9 -9.72 -18.07 -0.76
C ILE A 9 -9.23 -18.83 0.48
N SER A 10 -10.15 -19.23 1.36
CA SER A 10 -9.84 -20.02 2.55
C SER A 10 -9.22 -21.36 2.23
N GLN A 11 -9.70 -22.05 1.20
CA GLN A 11 -9.16 -23.34 0.74
C GLN A 11 -7.73 -23.23 0.19
N MET A 12 -7.38 -22.10 -0.40
CA MET A 12 -6.04 -21.89 -0.93
C MET A 12 -4.99 -21.70 0.17
N GLY A 13 -5.41 -21.44 1.41
CA GLY A 13 -4.51 -21.35 2.57
C GLY A 13 -3.39 -20.33 2.41
N THR A 14 -3.58 -19.34 1.57
CA THR A 14 -2.56 -18.36 1.22
C THR A 14 -2.53 -17.21 2.23
N LYS A 15 -1.33 -16.86 2.71
CA LYS A 15 -1.14 -15.81 3.72
C LYS A 15 -1.54 -14.41 3.27
N TRP A 16 -1.69 -14.17 1.95
CA TRP A 16 -2.05 -12.87 1.41
C TRP A 16 -3.53 -12.51 1.56
N ASN A 17 -4.39 -13.46 1.88
CA ASN A 17 -5.81 -13.22 2.16
C ASN A 17 -6.13 -13.13 3.65
N GLU A 18 -5.11 -12.99 4.49
CA GLU A 18 -5.27 -12.86 5.94
C GLU A 18 -4.56 -11.62 6.46
N LEU A 19 -5.10 -11.06 7.54
CA LEU A 19 -4.39 -10.05 8.30
C LEU A 19 -3.21 -10.69 9.03
N GLU A 20 -2.07 -9.99 9.04
CA GLU A 20 -0.84 -10.41 9.70
C GLU A 20 -0.51 -9.48 10.86
N GLU A 21 0.37 -9.95 11.76
CA GLU A 21 0.86 -9.15 12.89
C GLU A 21 -0.25 -8.59 13.76
N ILE A 22 -1.36 -9.32 13.90
CA ILE A 22 -2.57 -8.85 14.59
C ILE A 22 -2.28 -8.64 16.07
N ARG A 23 -2.69 -7.46 16.57
CA ARG A 23 -2.72 -7.13 17.99
C ARG A 23 -4.12 -6.65 18.33
N GLU A 24 -4.78 -7.36 19.23
CA GLU A 24 -6.07 -6.95 19.81
C GLU A 24 -5.81 -5.97 20.94
N VAL A 25 -6.55 -4.88 20.95
CA VAL A 25 -6.39 -3.79 21.93
C VAL A 25 -7.76 -3.36 22.46
N ASP A 26 -7.79 -2.41 23.41
CA ASP A 26 -9.02 -2.06 24.13
C ASP A 26 -9.90 -1.05 23.40
N ASN A 27 -9.33 -0.25 22.51
CA ASN A 27 -10.08 0.76 21.78
C ASN A 27 -9.42 1.11 20.43
N LEU A 28 -10.16 1.82 19.58
CA LEU A 28 -9.71 2.18 18.25
C LEU A 28 -8.48 3.12 18.27
N ASN A 29 -8.43 4.05 19.20
CA ASN A 29 -7.29 4.96 19.30
C ASN A 29 -5.99 4.21 19.57
N GLU A 30 -6.02 3.22 20.44
CA GLU A 30 -4.86 2.38 20.75
C GLU A 30 -4.41 1.59 19.50
N ALA A 31 -5.36 1.04 18.73
CA ALA A 31 -5.05 0.36 17.48
C ALA A 31 -4.38 1.29 16.47
N GLN A 32 -4.89 2.49 16.33
CA GLN A 32 -4.34 3.51 15.42
C GLN A 32 -2.99 4.04 15.88
N ASP A 33 -2.76 4.14 17.19
CA ASP A 33 -1.46 4.54 17.75
C ASP A 33 -0.38 3.52 17.40
N ILE A 34 -0.68 2.23 17.49
CA ILE A 34 0.25 1.16 17.07
C ILE A 34 0.51 1.25 15.57
N MET A 35 -0.53 1.43 14.78
CA MET A 35 -0.41 1.63 13.33
C MET A 35 0.54 2.78 12.98
N ASN A 36 0.33 3.95 13.58
CA ASN A 36 1.14 5.13 13.33
C ASN A 36 2.58 4.97 13.80
N GLU A 37 2.82 4.29 14.91
CA GLU A 37 4.15 4.00 15.42
C GLU A 37 4.94 3.11 14.45
N ASN A 38 4.34 2.05 13.93
CA ASN A 38 4.97 1.17 12.94
C ASN A 38 5.28 1.89 11.62
N VAL A 39 4.35 2.73 11.15
CA VAL A 39 4.55 3.53 9.94
C VAL A 39 5.69 4.53 10.13
N ASN A 40 5.75 5.19 11.28
CA ASN A 40 6.80 6.15 11.59
C ASN A 40 8.18 5.48 11.67
N GLU A 41 8.28 4.29 12.24
CA GLU A 41 9.53 3.52 12.26
C GLU A 41 10.01 3.20 10.84
N GLU A 42 9.13 2.77 9.94
CA GLU A 42 9.48 2.54 8.53
C GLU A 42 9.96 3.80 7.84
N LYS A 43 9.27 4.91 8.05
CA LYS A 43 9.64 6.21 7.46
C LYS A 43 11.02 6.65 7.94
N GLU A 44 11.28 6.55 9.25
CA GLU A 44 12.58 6.90 9.83
C GLU A 44 13.70 6.01 9.31
N ALA A 45 13.46 4.72 9.09
CA ALA A 45 14.42 3.79 8.54
C ALA A 45 14.83 4.12 7.09
N SER A 46 14.03 4.90 6.37
CA SER A 46 14.28 5.33 4.99
C SER A 46 15.13 6.59 4.89
N ARG A 47 15.44 7.23 6.00
CA ARG A 47 16.21 8.47 6.00
C ARG A 47 17.69 8.23 5.73
N THR A 48 18.27 9.12 4.92
CA THR A 48 19.71 9.19 4.67
C THR A 48 20.20 10.61 4.97
N PRO A 49 21.50 10.80 5.23
CA PRO A 49 22.04 12.17 5.39
C PRO A 49 21.74 13.05 4.17
N GLU A 50 21.82 12.50 2.97
CA GLU A 50 21.50 13.19 1.71
C GLU A 50 20.03 13.59 1.64
N SER A 51 19.12 12.69 1.99
CA SER A 51 17.68 12.97 1.99
C SER A 51 17.32 14.02 3.05
N ASP A 52 17.91 13.95 4.22
CA ASP A 52 17.74 14.95 5.30
C ASP A 52 18.19 16.33 4.85
N PHE A 53 19.36 16.41 4.22
CA PHE A 53 19.89 17.67 3.68
C PHE A 53 18.96 18.26 2.62
N MET A 54 18.52 17.44 1.66
CA MET A 54 17.64 17.91 0.60
C MET A 54 16.26 18.33 1.11
N GLN A 55 15.77 17.70 2.15
CA GLN A 55 14.51 18.09 2.80
C GLN A 55 14.63 19.41 3.53
N GLU A 56 15.77 19.66 4.16
CA GLU A 56 16.05 20.94 4.87
C GLU A 56 16.20 22.11 3.92
N TYR A 57 16.74 21.87 2.72
CA TYR A 57 16.96 22.89 1.68
C TYR A 57 16.13 22.61 0.42
N PRO A 58 14.80 22.79 0.49
CA PRO A 58 13.90 22.39 -0.61
C PRO A 58 14.13 23.18 -1.90
N ASP A 59 14.53 24.45 -1.83
CA ASP A 59 14.79 25.26 -3.03
C ASP A 59 16.01 24.74 -3.79
N LEU A 60 17.09 24.42 -3.05
CA LEU A 60 18.28 23.82 -3.62
C LEU A 60 17.99 22.43 -4.22
N SER A 61 17.23 21.62 -3.49
CA SER A 61 16.78 20.31 -3.95
C SER A 61 16.01 20.40 -5.27
N ASN A 62 15.09 21.36 -5.37
CA ASN A 62 14.31 21.59 -6.59
C ASN A 62 15.19 22.04 -7.75
N GLU A 63 16.17 22.91 -7.49
CA GLU A 63 17.11 23.33 -8.52
C GLU A 63 17.94 22.18 -9.06
N ILE A 64 18.47 21.34 -8.18
CA ILE A 64 19.33 20.22 -8.54
C ILE A 64 18.54 19.12 -9.27
N PHE A 65 17.36 18.77 -8.78
CA PHE A 65 16.61 17.59 -9.22
C PHE A 65 15.42 17.87 -10.15
N LYS A 66 15.16 19.13 -10.51
CA LYS A 66 13.96 19.49 -11.30
C LYS A 66 13.77 18.63 -12.53
N ASN A 67 14.78 18.52 -13.37
CA ASN A 67 14.68 17.79 -14.63
C ASN A 67 14.48 16.29 -14.39
N HIS A 68 15.19 15.72 -13.45
CA HIS A 68 15.07 14.30 -13.10
C HIS A 68 13.69 13.98 -12.53
N ARG A 69 13.17 14.86 -11.65
CA ARG A 69 11.82 14.73 -11.08
C ARG A 69 10.74 14.83 -12.14
N ASP A 70 10.85 15.78 -13.05
CA ASP A 70 9.86 15.98 -14.12
C ASP A 70 9.83 14.78 -15.06
N ILE A 71 10.99 14.24 -15.43
CA ILE A 71 11.09 13.04 -16.27
C ILE A 71 10.49 11.82 -15.55
N ALA A 72 10.86 11.60 -14.28
CA ALA A 72 10.35 10.49 -13.48
C ALA A 72 8.83 10.58 -13.31
N ASN A 73 8.30 11.78 -13.05
CA ASN A 73 6.86 12.00 -12.93
C ASN A 73 6.14 11.69 -14.23
N SER A 74 6.64 12.20 -15.36
CA SER A 74 6.03 11.95 -16.67
C SER A 74 5.99 10.45 -17.00
N ALA A 75 7.10 9.74 -16.74
CA ALA A 75 7.16 8.29 -16.93
C ALA A 75 6.18 7.55 -16.01
N GLY A 76 6.12 7.93 -14.74
CA GLY A 76 5.21 7.35 -13.76
C GLY A 76 3.74 7.59 -14.11
N GLN A 77 3.38 8.79 -14.54
CA GLN A 77 2.01 9.10 -14.97
C GLN A 77 1.61 8.31 -16.22
N PHE A 78 2.51 8.17 -17.18
CA PHE A 78 2.26 7.37 -18.38
C PHE A 78 2.04 5.90 -18.04
N ILE A 79 2.90 5.31 -17.22
CA ILE A 79 2.79 3.91 -16.79
C ILE A 79 1.52 3.71 -15.94
N GLY A 80 1.26 4.60 -15.00
CA GLY A 80 0.08 4.52 -14.15
C GLY A 80 -1.21 4.59 -14.94
N SER A 81 -1.30 5.50 -15.90
CA SER A 81 -2.44 5.63 -16.81
C SER A 81 -2.61 4.40 -17.68
N SER A 82 -1.51 3.89 -18.25
CA SER A 82 -1.54 2.73 -19.16
C SER A 82 -1.92 1.43 -18.44
N MET A 83 -1.60 1.30 -17.14
CA MET A 83 -1.85 0.11 -16.34
C MET A 83 -3.09 0.23 -15.44
N GLY A 84 -3.77 1.36 -15.43
CA GLY A 84 -4.87 1.62 -14.51
C GLY A 84 -4.43 1.86 -13.07
N ALA A 85 -3.21 2.32 -12.86
CA ALA A 85 -2.62 2.53 -11.53
C ALA A 85 -2.46 4.03 -11.22
N GLU A 86 -3.56 4.77 -11.29
CA GLU A 86 -3.55 6.22 -11.08
C GLU A 86 -3.15 6.62 -9.66
N VAL A 87 -3.59 5.87 -8.65
CA VAL A 87 -3.25 6.15 -7.25
C VAL A 87 -1.75 5.96 -7.04
N ALA A 88 -1.17 4.89 -7.58
CA ALA A 88 0.28 4.66 -7.52
C ALA A 88 1.06 5.81 -8.18
N ALA A 89 0.59 6.31 -9.31
CA ALA A 89 1.19 7.45 -9.99
C ALA A 89 1.12 8.74 -9.16
N ASP A 90 0.00 8.98 -8.47
CA ASP A 90 -0.17 10.14 -7.60
C ASP A 90 0.73 10.04 -6.35
N LEU A 91 0.93 8.85 -5.81
CA LEU A 91 1.87 8.61 -4.70
C LEU A 91 3.31 8.90 -5.14
N LEU A 92 3.71 8.47 -6.32
CA LEU A 92 5.03 8.79 -6.86
C LEU A 92 5.22 10.30 -7.04
N ARG A 93 4.21 10.99 -7.57
CA ARG A 93 4.24 12.45 -7.71
C ARG A 93 4.47 13.12 -6.36
N HIS A 94 3.79 12.68 -5.32
CA HIS A 94 3.97 13.22 -3.98
C HIS A 94 5.39 12.96 -3.43
N ALA A 95 5.94 11.77 -3.70
CA ALA A 95 7.33 11.44 -3.33
C ALA A 95 8.34 12.37 -4.00
N LEU A 96 8.08 12.78 -5.25
CA LEU A 96 8.96 13.66 -6.02
C LEU A 96 8.87 15.13 -5.60
N TYR A 97 7.66 15.62 -5.33
CA TYR A 97 7.41 17.06 -5.13
C TYR A 97 6.93 17.44 -3.73
N GLY A 98 6.53 16.50 -2.91
CA GLY A 98 5.91 16.76 -1.61
C GLY A 98 6.89 17.03 -0.47
N ASN A 99 8.18 16.90 -0.70
CA ASN A 99 9.24 17.15 0.28
C ASN A 99 9.05 16.40 1.61
N GLY A 100 8.57 15.17 1.55
CA GLY A 100 8.37 14.31 2.73
C GLY A 100 7.15 14.64 3.59
N SER A 101 6.31 15.57 3.15
CA SER A 101 5.09 15.91 3.90
C SER A 101 4.11 14.73 3.92
N PRO A 102 3.41 14.49 5.04
CA PRO A 102 2.43 13.42 5.11
C PRO A 102 1.21 13.72 4.22
N VAL A 103 0.61 12.66 3.69
CA VAL A 103 -0.69 12.69 3.02
C VAL A 103 -1.75 12.36 4.04
N SER A 104 -2.56 13.36 4.44
CA SER A 104 -3.62 13.16 5.43
C SER A 104 -4.81 12.42 4.82
N ALA A 105 -5.58 11.74 5.68
CA ALA A 105 -6.79 11.03 5.26
C ALA A 105 -7.84 11.96 4.64
N ASP A 106 -7.89 13.22 5.05
CA ASP A 106 -8.83 14.21 4.56
C ASP A 106 -8.39 14.87 3.24
N SER A 107 -7.13 14.69 2.83
CA SER A 107 -6.63 15.22 1.57
C SER A 107 -7.29 14.52 0.37
N GLN A 108 -7.21 15.17 -0.79
CA GLN A 108 -7.74 14.60 -2.03
C GLN A 108 -7.10 13.25 -2.34
N LEU A 109 -5.80 13.13 -2.18
CA LEU A 109 -5.09 11.85 -2.40
C LEU A 109 -5.48 10.82 -1.33
N GLY A 110 -5.60 11.21 -0.07
CA GLY A 110 -6.07 10.33 1.01
C GLY A 110 -7.47 9.76 0.72
N GLN A 111 -8.36 10.57 0.17
CA GLN A 111 -9.70 10.13 -0.22
C GLN A 111 -9.67 9.18 -1.43
N LYS A 112 -8.79 9.40 -2.39
CA LYS A 112 -8.59 8.46 -3.51
C LYS A 112 -8.06 7.11 -3.03
N ILE A 113 -7.11 7.11 -2.12
CA ILE A 113 -6.58 5.89 -1.50
C ILE A 113 -7.70 5.16 -0.75
N SER A 114 -8.49 5.90 0.04
CA SER A 114 -9.64 5.35 0.78
C SER A 114 -10.61 4.63 -0.16
N SER A 115 -11.00 5.28 -1.25
CA SER A 115 -11.91 4.68 -2.24
C SER A 115 -11.33 3.41 -2.86
N ASP A 116 -10.06 3.43 -3.23
CA ASP A 116 -9.39 2.27 -3.81
C ASP A 116 -9.29 1.11 -2.81
N LEU A 117 -8.90 1.38 -1.57
CA LEU A 117 -8.76 0.35 -0.53
C LEU A 117 -10.11 -0.22 -0.09
N ASN A 118 -11.14 0.59 0.06
CA ASN A 118 -12.48 0.12 0.43
C ASN A 118 -13.11 -0.76 -0.66
N ASN A 119 -12.62 -0.67 -1.89
CA ASN A 119 -13.04 -1.53 -3.00
C ASN A 119 -12.07 -2.70 -3.27
N SER A 120 -10.99 -2.81 -2.51
CA SER A 120 -10.01 -3.88 -2.69
C SER A 120 -10.56 -5.22 -2.22
N ALA A 121 -10.63 -6.19 -3.13
CA ALA A 121 -11.06 -7.55 -2.80
C ALA A 121 -10.07 -8.23 -1.83
N ILE A 122 -8.77 -7.99 -1.99
CA ILE A 122 -7.74 -8.55 -1.10
C ILE A 122 -7.93 -8.04 0.32
N LEU A 123 -8.08 -6.72 0.50
CA LEU A 123 -8.25 -6.13 1.82
C LEU A 123 -9.57 -6.60 2.47
N ARG A 124 -10.66 -6.58 1.71
CA ARG A 124 -11.97 -7.02 2.21
C ARG A 124 -11.96 -8.50 2.60
N ALA A 125 -11.31 -9.35 1.81
CA ALA A 125 -11.16 -10.77 2.14
C ALA A 125 -10.36 -10.99 3.41
N ALA A 126 -9.30 -10.23 3.64
CA ALA A 126 -8.50 -10.31 4.86
C ALA A 126 -9.30 -9.87 6.10
N ILE A 127 -10.07 -8.79 6.00
CA ILE A 127 -10.96 -8.33 7.07
C ILE A 127 -12.06 -9.36 7.34
N GLN A 128 -12.66 -9.92 6.29
CA GLN A 128 -13.68 -10.97 6.41
C GLN A 128 -13.13 -12.20 7.12
N SER A 129 -11.94 -12.64 6.76
CA SER A 129 -11.28 -13.80 7.36
C SER A 129 -11.12 -13.63 8.87
N TYR A 130 -10.71 -12.44 9.31
CA TYR A 130 -10.62 -12.13 10.74
C TYR A 130 -12.01 -12.07 11.40
N GLY A 131 -12.94 -11.34 10.82
CA GLY A 131 -14.30 -11.14 11.37
C GLY A 131 -15.08 -12.44 11.52
N MET A 132 -14.85 -13.41 10.62
CA MET A 132 -15.48 -14.74 10.70
C MET A 132 -15.07 -15.54 11.94
N LYS A 133 -13.93 -15.22 12.57
CA LYS A 133 -13.48 -15.86 13.80
C LYS A 133 -14.15 -15.28 15.04
N LEU A 134 -14.84 -14.15 14.91
CA LEU A 134 -15.55 -13.50 16.00
C LEU A 134 -16.93 -14.13 16.19
N LYS A 135 -17.44 -14.04 17.42
CA LYS A 135 -18.83 -14.38 17.72
C LYS A 135 -19.77 -13.32 17.17
N VAL A 136 -20.98 -13.73 16.78
CA VAL A 136 -22.02 -12.77 16.40
C VAL A 136 -22.26 -11.77 17.53
N GLY A 137 -22.24 -10.48 17.21
CA GLY A 137 -22.36 -9.39 18.16
C GLY A 137 -21.05 -8.92 18.79
N GLU A 138 -19.93 -9.60 18.50
CA GLU A 138 -18.63 -9.24 19.05
C GLU A 138 -17.97 -8.12 18.26
N THR A 139 -17.36 -7.18 18.96
CA THR A 139 -16.54 -6.12 18.40
C THR A 139 -15.11 -6.26 18.93
N LYS A 140 -14.15 -6.16 18.05
CA LYS A 140 -12.71 -6.13 18.38
C LYS A 140 -12.06 -4.90 17.79
N TYR A 141 -11.07 -4.39 18.50
CA TYR A 141 -10.19 -3.31 18.04
C TYR A 141 -8.83 -3.91 17.78
N ILE A 142 -8.33 -3.76 16.57
CA ILE A 142 -7.09 -4.45 16.18
C ILE A 142 -6.14 -3.52 15.42
N TYR A 143 -4.85 -3.73 15.68
CA TYR A 143 -3.79 -3.44 14.74
C TYR A 143 -3.56 -4.68 13.89
N GLY A 144 -3.24 -4.49 12.63
CA GLY A 144 -2.84 -5.57 11.74
C GLY A 144 -2.16 -5.02 10.50
N SER A 145 -1.62 -5.91 9.69
CA SER A 145 -1.05 -5.56 8.40
C SER A 145 -1.59 -6.49 7.31
N VAL A 146 -1.56 -6.03 6.07
CA VAL A 146 -1.93 -6.82 4.91
C VAL A 146 -1.00 -6.47 3.74
N ASN A 147 -0.54 -7.50 3.03
CA ASN A 147 0.30 -7.32 1.86
C ASN A 147 -0.56 -7.20 0.61
N LEU A 148 -0.57 -6.01 -0.01
CA LEU A 148 -1.32 -5.73 -1.23
C LEU A 148 -0.48 -5.88 -2.51
N GLN A 149 0.77 -6.29 -2.39
CA GLN A 149 1.64 -6.56 -3.55
C GLN A 149 1.37 -7.92 -4.19
N VAL A 150 0.59 -8.76 -3.54
CA VAL A 150 0.28 -10.09 -4.04
C VAL A 150 -0.77 -9.99 -5.15
N LYS A 151 -0.49 -10.66 -6.27
CA LYS A 151 -1.40 -10.67 -7.42
C LYS A 151 -2.63 -11.51 -7.11
N ASP A 152 -3.81 -10.90 -7.23
CA ASP A 152 -5.10 -11.57 -7.12
C ASP A 152 -5.74 -11.69 -8.51
N GLU A 153 -6.28 -12.84 -8.84
CA GLU A 153 -6.97 -13.09 -10.10
C GLU A 153 -8.28 -12.30 -10.22
N TYR A 154 -8.84 -11.85 -9.10
CA TYR A 154 -10.17 -11.25 -9.04
C TYR A 154 -10.18 -9.72 -8.94
N ASP A 155 -9.08 -9.10 -8.54
CA ASP A 155 -9.00 -7.65 -8.36
C ASP A 155 -7.70 -7.08 -8.96
N ASN A 156 -7.66 -7.01 -10.28
CA ASN A 156 -6.48 -6.54 -11.00
C ASN A 156 -6.14 -5.06 -10.69
N ASN A 157 -7.14 -4.21 -10.45
CA ASN A 157 -6.91 -2.79 -10.23
C ASN A 157 -6.25 -2.53 -8.88
N ALA A 158 -6.81 -3.11 -7.81
CA ALA A 158 -6.19 -3.00 -6.48
C ALA A 158 -4.80 -3.65 -6.45
N THR A 159 -4.61 -4.78 -7.15
CA THR A 159 -3.31 -5.46 -7.24
C THR A 159 -2.26 -4.58 -7.93
N ILE A 160 -2.62 -3.88 -8.99
CA ILE A 160 -1.69 -2.99 -9.69
C ILE A 160 -1.28 -1.83 -8.80
N ASN A 161 -2.23 -1.16 -8.14
CA ASN A 161 -1.92 -0.12 -7.17
C ASN A 161 -1.15 -0.68 -5.96
N GLY A 162 -1.47 -1.89 -5.53
CA GLY A 162 -0.75 -2.59 -4.46
C GLY A 162 0.71 -2.80 -4.80
N VAL A 163 1.00 -3.35 -5.99
CA VAL A 163 2.37 -3.62 -6.45
C VAL A 163 3.18 -2.33 -6.65
N LEU A 164 2.56 -1.29 -7.22
CA LEU A 164 3.25 -0.06 -7.60
C LEU A 164 3.21 1.02 -6.52
N GLY A 165 2.26 0.96 -5.57
CA GLY A 165 2.02 2.05 -4.64
C GLY A 165 1.95 1.68 -3.16
N TYR A 166 1.26 0.59 -2.80
CA TYR A 166 0.95 0.35 -1.38
C TYR A 166 1.92 -0.58 -0.65
N GLY A 167 2.26 -1.69 -1.26
CA GLY A 167 3.02 -2.74 -0.55
C GLY A 167 2.24 -3.36 0.61
N ARG A 168 2.91 -3.49 1.75
CA ARG A 168 2.32 -3.98 3.00
C ARG A 168 1.81 -2.79 3.81
N ILE A 169 0.50 -2.65 3.88
CA ILE A 169 -0.14 -1.56 4.62
C ILE A 169 -0.42 -1.95 6.07
N LYS A 170 -0.50 -0.95 6.94
CA LYS A 170 -0.85 -1.11 8.35
C LYS A 170 -2.27 -0.62 8.57
N LEU A 171 -2.97 -1.28 9.48
CA LEU A 171 -4.38 -1.05 9.76
C LEU A 171 -4.60 -0.81 11.25
N GLY A 172 -5.45 0.14 11.57
CA GLY A 172 -6.03 0.31 12.91
C GLY A 172 -7.54 0.30 12.76
N LEU A 173 -8.19 -0.81 13.14
CA LEU A 173 -9.60 -1.06 12.81
C LEU A 173 -10.42 -1.47 14.02
N GLN A 174 -11.67 -1.07 13.98
CA GLN A 174 -12.77 -1.66 14.74
C GLN A 174 -13.50 -2.63 13.82
N ILE A 175 -13.65 -3.87 14.21
CA ILE A 175 -14.35 -4.89 13.43
C ILE A 175 -15.48 -5.48 14.27
N THR A 176 -16.69 -5.45 13.73
CA THR A 176 -17.89 -5.97 14.38
C THR A 176 -18.48 -7.10 13.55
N ARG A 177 -18.69 -8.24 14.19
CA ARG A 177 -19.36 -9.38 13.60
C ARG A 177 -20.86 -9.27 13.81
N ASN A 178 -21.61 -9.10 12.74
CA ASN A 178 -23.08 -9.17 12.75
C ASN A 178 -23.52 -10.55 12.27
N GLU A 179 -24.82 -10.82 12.35
CA GLU A 179 -25.37 -12.12 11.95
C GLU A 179 -25.06 -12.46 10.49
N ASN A 180 -25.24 -11.51 9.59
CA ASN A 180 -25.05 -11.71 8.14
C ASN A 180 -24.01 -10.79 7.51
N SER A 181 -23.22 -10.11 8.32
CA SER A 181 -22.24 -9.15 7.81
C SER A 181 -21.11 -8.93 8.81
N ILE A 182 -20.04 -8.31 8.29
CA ILE A 182 -18.93 -7.81 9.09
C ILE A 182 -18.79 -6.32 8.78
N ASP A 183 -18.86 -5.49 9.81
CA ASP A 183 -18.61 -4.06 9.72
C ASP A 183 -17.16 -3.77 10.08
N TYR A 184 -16.53 -2.86 9.36
CA TYR A 184 -15.19 -2.37 9.69
C TYR A 184 -15.14 -0.85 9.63
N TYR A 185 -14.34 -0.26 10.51
CA TYR A 185 -14.16 1.17 10.62
C TYR A 185 -12.78 1.49 11.17
N GLY A 186 -12.12 2.46 10.61
CA GLY A 186 -10.84 2.93 11.11
C GLY A 186 -9.98 3.54 10.02
N GLN A 187 -8.69 3.19 10.02
CA GLN A 187 -7.74 3.75 9.07
C GLN A 187 -6.74 2.70 8.59
N ALA A 188 -6.27 2.93 7.38
CA ALA A 188 -5.04 2.35 6.85
C ALA A 188 -3.96 3.43 6.77
N SER A 189 -2.72 3.02 6.87
CA SER A 189 -1.57 3.90 6.72
C SER A 189 -0.36 3.10 6.28
N ASP A 190 0.59 3.78 5.64
CA ASP A 190 1.88 3.19 5.31
C ASP A 190 2.92 4.29 5.09
N ALA A 191 4.18 3.90 5.18
CA ALA A 191 5.29 4.72 4.72
C ALA A 191 5.53 4.43 3.24
N TYR A 192 5.50 5.47 2.41
CA TYR A 192 5.84 5.36 1.00
C TYR A 192 7.35 5.53 0.86
N ASN A 193 8.01 4.41 0.58
CA ASN A 193 9.45 4.33 0.45
C ASN A 193 9.82 3.25 -0.58
N PHE A 194 11.06 3.28 -1.02
CA PHE A 194 11.56 2.31 -1.99
C PHE A 194 12.74 1.55 -1.40
N GLU A 195 12.76 0.23 -1.61
CA GLU A 195 13.87 -0.65 -1.27
C GLU A 195 14.43 -1.26 -2.54
N TRP A 196 15.72 -1.57 -2.54
CA TRP A 196 16.35 -2.24 -3.67
C TRP A 196 15.79 -3.64 -3.87
N HIS A 197 15.41 -3.94 -5.12
CA HIS A 197 14.97 -5.28 -5.53
C HIS A 197 16.08 -5.98 -6.30
N ASP A 198 16.20 -7.29 -6.11
CA ASP A 198 17.06 -8.12 -6.94
C ASP A 198 16.36 -8.38 -8.29
N VAL A 199 16.88 -7.77 -9.35
CA VAL A 199 16.32 -7.93 -10.70
C VAL A 199 16.72 -9.26 -11.36
N ASN A 200 17.73 -9.97 -10.84
CA ASN A 200 18.28 -11.18 -11.46
C ASN A 200 17.22 -12.28 -11.57
N SER A 201 16.39 -12.45 -10.55
CA SER A 201 15.32 -13.46 -10.54
C SER A 201 14.36 -13.28 -11.72
N ASN A 202 13.92 -12.04 -12.00
CA ASN A 202 13.02 -11.75 -13.10
C ASN A 202 13.71 -11.80 -14.47
N LEU A 203 14.99 -11.46 -14.54
CA LEU A 203 15.80 -11.65 -15.75
C LEU A 203 15.90 -13.13 -16.13
N GLU A 204 16.20 -14.00 -15.18
CA GLU A 204 16.29 -15.44 -15.44
C GLU A 204 14.94 -16.03 -15.87
N LYS A 205 13.86 -15.64 -15.22
CA LYS A 205 12.50 -16.05 -15.62
C LYS A 205 12.13 -15.58 -17.02
N MET A 206 12.59 -14.39 -17.42
CA MET A 206 12.32 -13.84 -18.76
C MET A 206 13.05 -14.62 -19.86
N LYS A 207 14.20 -15.23 -19.57
CA LYS A 207 14.88 -16.13 -20.50
C LYS A 207 14.08 -17.40 -20.79
N GLU A 208 13.32 -17.87 -19.81
CA GLU A 208 12.47 -19.06 -19.92
C GLU A 208 11.06 -18.74 -20.45
N ASP A 209 10.54 -17.58 -20.06
CA ASP A 209 9.21 -17.09 -20.39
C ASP A 209 9.27 -15.61 -20.80
N SER A 210 9.22 -15.36 -22.09
CA SER A 210 9.23 -14.00 -22.66
C SER A 210 7.84 -13.37 -22.75
N SER A 211 6.90 -13.80 -21.89
CA SER A 211 5.55 -13.24 -21.86
C SER A 211 5.55 -11.76 -21.49
N TRP A 212 4.49 -11.05 -21.90
CA TRP A 212 4.28 -9.66 -21.54
C TRP A 212 4.20 -9.46 -20.01
N ASP A 213 3.60 -10.41 -19.29
CA ASP A 213 3.50 -10.34 -17.83
C ASP A 213 4.87 -10.44 -17.15
N GLN A 214 5.75 -11.31 -17.63
CA GLN A 214 7.12 -11.42 -17.12
C GLN A 214 7.94 -10.17 -17.44
N PHE A 215 7.76 -9.60 -18.63
CA PHE A 215 8.41 -8.34 -19.02
C PHE A 215 7.97 -7.16 -18.12
N LYS A 216 6.67 -7.08 -17.80
CA LYS A 216 6.16 -6.06 -16.86
C LYS A 216 6.79 -6.18 -15.48
N LYS A 217 6.97 -7.40 -14.96
CA LYS A 217 7.62 -7.62 -13.66
C LYS A 217 9.06 -7.10 -13.65
N LEU A 218 9.81 -7.35 -14.71
CA LEU A 218 11.17 -6.85 -14.85
C LEU A 218 11.20 -5.31 -14.90
N ILE A 219 10.30 -4.70 -15.65
CA ILE A 219 10.18 -3.23 -15.74
C ILE A 219 9.89 -2.65 -14.35
N ILE A 220 8.97 -3.25 -13.59
CA ILE A 220 8.63 -2.80 -12.24
C ILE A 220 9.86 -2.83 -11.32
N ASP A 221 10.66 -3.88 -11.36
CA ASP A 221 11.89 -3.98 -10.56
C ASP A 221 12.91 -2.90 -10.94
N VAL A 222 13.09 -2.64 -12.24
CA VAL A 222 14.01 -1.61 -12.73
C VAL A 222 13.56 -0.22 -12.29
N ILE A 223 12.27 0.08 -12.40
CA ILE A 223 11.69 1.35 -11.96
C ILE A 223 11.84 1.51 -10.45
N ASN A 224 11.54 0.46 -9.68
CA ASN A 224 11.67 0.47 -8.23
C ASN A 224 13.11 0.77 -7.80
N ASN A 225 14.11 0.14 -8.43
CA ASN A 225 15.52 0.38 -8.10
C ASN A 225 15.97 1.78 -8.48
N GLY A 226 15.47 2.33 -9.58
CA GLY A 226 15.69 3.74 -9.92
C GLY A 226 15.13 4.68 -8.87
N ALA A 227 13.92 4.41 -8.39
CA ALA A 227 13.28 5.18 -7.33
C ALA A 227 14.02 5.04 -5.99
N ALA A 228 14.51 3.85 -5.65
CA ALA A 228 15.32 3.62 -4.46
C ALA A 228 16.62 4.44 -4.50
N GLY A 229 17.28 4.50 -5.65
CA GLY A 229 18.46 5.35 -5.84
C GLY A 229 18.14 6.83 -5.69
N TYR A 230 17.03 7.29 -6.24
CA TYR A 230 16.57 8.67 -6.07
C TYR A 230 16.23 9.00 -4.62
N GLN A 231 15.66 8.07 -3.88
CA GLN A 231 15.38 8.23 -2.45
C GLN A 231 16.68 8.36 -1.66
N GLU A 232 17.68 7.55 -1.95
CA GLU A 232 18.98 7.57 -1.28
C GLU A 232 19.66 8.93 -1.37
N ILE A 233 19.61 9.58 -2.54
CA ILE A 233 20.22 10.90 -2.77
C ILE A 233 19.29 12.08 -2.44
N GLY A 234 18.06 11.82 -2.06
CA GLY A 234 17.09 12.85 -1.69
C GLY A 234 16.29 13.46 -2.83
N ALA A 235 16.37 12.93 -4.04
CA ALA A 235 15.52 13.35 -5.16
C ALA A 235 14.06 12.90 -4.97
N ILE A 236 13.87 11.77 -4.30
CA ILE A 236 12.59 11.30 -3.76
C ILE A 236 12.67 11.40 -2.24
N GLN A 237 11.61 11.89 -1.61
CA GLN A 237 11.48 11.93 -0.16
C GLN A 237 10.42 10.94 0.28
N ALA A 238 10.79 10.02 1.16
CA ALA A 238 9.83 9.13 1.79
C ALA A 238 8.81 9.94 2.60
N PHE A 239 7.57 9.50 2.57
CA PHE A 239 6.47 10.12 3.29
C PHE A 239 5.51 9.05 3.80
N ASP A 240 4.64 9.43 4.72
CA ASP A 240 3.55 8.58 5.17
C ASP A 240 2.22 9.09 4.62
N TRP A 241 1.31 8.17 4.41
CA TRP A 241 -0.07 8.47 4.03
C TRP A 241 -1.04 7.78 4.98
N SER A 242 -2.22 8.35 5.12
CA SER A 242 -3.34 7.76 5.85
C SER A 242 -4.59 7.80 4.98
N ALA A 243 -5.46 6.82 5.17
CA ALA A 243 -6.74 6.73 4.49
C ALA A 243 -7.81 6.19 5.44
N ASN A 244 -9.02 6.75 5.38
CA ASN A 244 -10.13 6.27 6.16
C ASN A 244 -10.71 5.00 5.53
N LEU A 245 -10.99 4.02 6.37
CA LEU A 245 -11.64 2.78 5.99
C LEU A 245 -13.00 2.69 6.70
N ASP A 246 -14.03 2.37 5.93
CA ASP A 246 -15.39 2.21 6.44
C ASP A 246 -16.18 1.36 5.47
N GLY A 247 -16.77 0.29 5.96
CA GLY A 247 -17.55 -0.55 5.10
C GLY A 247 -18.23 -1.72 5.80
N THR A 248 -19.02 -2.41 5.02
CA THR A 248 -19.75 -3.62 5.43
C THR A 248 -19.51 -4.71 4.41
N ILE A 249 -19.13 -5.88 4.90
CA ILE A 249 -18.93 -7.08 4.09
C ILE A 249 -20.08 -8.03 4.35
N GLY A 250 -20.92 -8.28 3.33
CA GLY A 250 -22.03 -9.21 3.42
C GLY A 250 -21.54 -10.66 3.48
N LEU A 251 -22.17 -11.46 4.33
CA LEU A 251 -21.93 -12.89 4.49
C LEU A 251 -23.18 -13.64 4.08
N GLU A 252 -23.06 -14.49 3.11
CA GLU A 252 -24.16 -15.36 2.67
C GLU A 252 -23.85 -16.83 2.88
#